data_8b39a6cc54486288622b6ef8d8536cb9
#
_entry.id   8b39a6cc54486288622b6ef8d8536cb9
#
_cell.length_a   1.000
_cell.length_b   1.000
_cell.length_c   1.000
_cell.angle_alpha   90.00
_cell.angle_beta   90.00
_cell.angle_gamma   90.00
#
_symmetry.space_group_name_H-M   'P 1'
#
loop_
_entity.id
_entity.type
_entity.pdbx_description
1 polymer ?
#
loop_
_entity_poly.entity_id
_entity_poly.type
_entity_poly.pdbx_seq_one_letter_code
_entity_poly.pdbx_strand_id
1 'polypeptide(L)'
;MSAVPNHVSHLPLEGLTATWQEVASGNTETLTLHFENESWTVNSQISGLDIQYVLRFTATWQLQQMLLFRDLDEPDLWLANDGRGKWGEVNGAQVRDLGGCTDLDVRGSSFSRVMGIRKLAIDIGSSSFVDSVVVDPETLGVTRSRLTYTRLGKRLWKI
;
A
#
# COMPACT_ATOMS: atom_id res chain seq x y z
N MET A 1 -11.69 6.54 -15.66
CA MET A 1 -10.48 7.14 -15.07
C MET A 1 -10.84 7.78 -13.75
N SER A 2 -10.30 7.30 -12.67
CA SER A 2 -10.40 8.04 -11.40
C SER A 2 -9.46 9.23 -11.48
N ALA A 3 -10.00 10.45 -11.40
CA ALA A 3 -9.19 11.66 -11.37
C ALA A 3 -8.33 11.65 -10.10
N VAL A 4 -7.05 12.03 -10.23
CA VAL A 4 -6.17 12.22 -9.08
C VAL A 4 -6.74 13.35 -8.23
N PRO A 5 -6.95 13.16 -6.91
CA PRO A 5 -7.45 14.23 -6.06
C PRO A 5 -6.57 15.49 -6.13
N ASN A 6 -7.17 16.65 -6.04
CA ASN A 6 -6.48 17.95 -6.19
C ASN A 6 -5.34 18.20 -5.19
N HIS A 7 -5.28 17.43 -4.10
CA HIS A 7 -4.25 17.57 -3.08
C HIS A 7 -3.01 16.71 -3.31
N VAL A 8 -2.98 15.90 -4.36
CA VAL A 8 -1.82 15.06 -4.72
C VAL A 8 -1.29 15.41 -6.09
N SER A 9 0.03 15.27 -6.24
CA SER A 9 0.71 15.45 -7.52
C SER A 9 0.68 14.16 -8.35
N HIS A 10 0.76 14.29 -9.66
CA HIS A 10 1.02 13.14 -10.52
C HIS A 10 2.39 12.54 -10.21
N LEU A 11 2.46 11.22 -10.30
CA LEU A 11 3.74 10.52 -10.14
C LEU A 11 4.58 10.67 -11.40
N PRO A 12 5.91 10.90 -11.26
CA PRO A 12 6.80 10.99 -12.40
C PRO A 12 6.96 9.62 -13.10
N LEU A 13 6.77 9.58 -14.41
CA LEU A 13 6.89 8.34 -15.19
C LEU A 13 8.33 7.81 -15.22
N GLU A 14 9.33 8.66 -15.04
CA GLU A 14 10.74 8.28 -14.90
C GLU A 14 11.06 7.55 -13.59
N GLY A 15 10.11 7.53 -12.68
CA GLY A 15 10.27 6.90 -11.38
C GLY A 15 10.57 7.86 -10.24
N LEU A 16 10.56 7.33 -9.03
CA LEU A 16 10.75 8.10 -7.80
C LEU A 16 11.42 7.24 -6.75
N THR A 17 12.33 7.83 -5.99
CA THR A 17 12.84 7.25 -4.73
C THR A 17 12.44 8.14 -3.57
N ALA A 18 11.92 7.54 -2.50
CA ALA A 18 11.53 8.25 -1.30
C ALA A 18 11.94 7.49 -0.04
N THR A 19 12.16 8.23 1.04
CA THR A 19 12.53 7.66 2.34
C THR A 19 11.67 8.28 3.42
N TRP A 20 11.13 7.45 4.31
CA TRP A 20 10.42 7.86 5.52
C TRP A 20 11.12 7.32 6.74
N GLN A 21 11.02 8.04 7.83
CA GLN A 21 11.41 7.58 9.15
C GLN A 21 10.20 7.63 10.07
N GLU A 22 9.92 6.49 10.71
CA GLU A 22 8.89 6.43 11.75
C GLU A 22 9.45 7.02 13.05
N VAL A 23 8.78 8.05 13.57
CA VAL A 23 9.26 8.78 14.75
C VAL A 23 9.30 7.89 15.99
N ALA A 24 8.29 7.03 16.17
CA ALA A 24 8.17 6.21 17.37
C ALA A 24 9.24 5.11 17.47
N SER A 25 9.50 4.39 16.37
CA SER A 25 10.45 3.27 16.33
C SER A 25 11.85 3.67 15.87
N GLY A 26 11.96 4.77 15.12
CA GLY A 26 13.17 5.12 14.39
C GLY A 26 13.42 4.30 13.11
N ASN A 27 12.54 3.38 12.78
CA ASN A 27 12.64 2.57 11.57
C ASN A 27 12.57 3.44 10.31
N THR A 28 13.34 3.06 9.30
CA THR A 28 13.41 3.78 8.03
C THR A 28 12.85 2.91 6.92
N GLU A 29 11.95 3.46 6.13
CA GLU A 29 11.43 2.86 4.92
C GLU A 29 12.01 3.58 3.71
N THR A 30 12.67 2.83 2.82
CA THR A 30 13.18 3.33 1.54
C THR A 30 12.41 2.67 0.42
N LEU A 31 11.89 3.49 -0.47
CA LEU A 31 10.98 3.06 -1.53
C LEU A 31 11.48 3.53 -2.88
N THR A 32 11.39 2.65 -3.87
CA THR A 32 11.53 2.98 -5.28
C THR A 32 10.25 2.69 -6.03
N LEU A 33 9.89 3.59 -6.93
CA LEU A 33 8.69 3.52 -7.74
C LEU A 33 9.09 3.55 -9.20
N HIS A 34 8.60 2.61 -10.00
CA HIS A 34 8.85 2.52 -11.43
C HIS A 34 7.55 2.38 -12.20
N PHE A 35 7.50 3.04 -13.37
CA PHE A 35 6.42 2.85 -14.34
C PHE A 35 6.97 2.12 -15.56
N GLU A 36 6.48 0.92 -15.79
CA GLU A 36 6.91 0.05 -16.88
C GLU A 36 5.76 -0.84 -17.33
N ASN A 37 5.64 -1.04 -18.64
CA ASN A 37 4.57 -1.87 -19.23
C ASN A 37 3.15 -1.49 -18.74
N GLU A 38 2.88 -0.18 -18.73
CA GLU A 38 1.60 0.38 -18.29
C GLU A 38 1.21 0.03 -16.84
N SER A 39 2.20 -0.26 -16.01
CA SER A 39 2.01 -0.61 -14.60
C SER A 39 3.01 0.11 -13.71
N TRP A 40 2.60 0.34 -12.47
CA TRP A 40 3.49 0.84 -11.44
C TRP A 40 4.00 -0.32 -10.60
N THR A 41 5.31 -0.35 -10.35
CA THR A 41 5.94 -1.26 -9.40
C THR A 41 6.57 -0.46 -8.27
N VAL A 42 6.19 -0.79 -7.05
CA VAL A 42 6.74 -0.24 -5.83
C VAL A 42 7.61 -1.30 -5.17
N ASN A 43 8.87 -0.95 -4.92
CA ASN A 43 9.80 -1.75 -4.12
C ASN A 43 10.08 -1.00 -2.83
N SER A 44 9.78 -1.59 -1.69
CA SER A 44 10.02 -0.99 -0.38
C SER A 44 10.85 -1.89 0.51
N GLN A 45 11.77 -1.27 1.25
CA GLN A 45 12.57 -1.93 2.26
C GLN A 45 12.45 -1.18 3.58
N ILE A 46 12.12 -1.89 4.66
CA ILE A 46 11.99 -1.32 6.00
C ILE A 46 13.13 -1.86 6.86
N SER A 47 14.06 -0.97 7.21
CA SER A 47 15.10 -1.26 8.19
C SER A 47 14.50 -1.34 9.60
N GLY A 48 15.06 -2.18 10.45
CA GLY A 48 14.54 -2.43 11.78
C GLY A 48 13.52 -3.56 11.84
N LEU A 49 12.70 -3.74 10.81
CA LEU A 49 11.86 -4.93 10.62
C LEU A 49 12.52 -5.97 9.71
N ASP A 50 13.54 -5.57 8.98
CA ASP A 50 14.29 -6.41 8.02
C ASP A 50 13.36 -7.08 7.00
N ILE A 51 12.40 -6.32 6.48
CA ILE A 51 11.47 -6.77 5.48
C ILE A 51 11.60 -5.96 4.19
N GLN A 52 11.29 -6.62 3.09
CA GLN A 52 11.09 -6.02 1.78
C GLN A 52 9.72 -6.41 1.27
N TYR A 53 9.02 -5.49 0.64
CA TYR A 53 7.79 -5.82 -0.08
C TYR A 53 7.75 -5.17 -1.46
N VAL A 54 7.01 -5.82 -2.35
CA VAL A 54 6.76 -5.33 -3.70
C VAL A 54 5.27 -5.21 -3.91
N LEU A 55 4.82 -4.05 -4.37
CA LEU A 55 3.44 -3.82 -4.79
C LEU A 55 3.40 -3.55 -6.28
N ARG A 56 2.40 -4.09 -6.95
CA ARG A 56 2.09 -3.78 -8.34
C ARG A 56 0.71 -3.16 -8.45
N PHE A 57 0.65 -2.07 -9.23
CA PHE A 57 -0.57 -1.32 -9.50
C PHE A 57 -0.79 -1.19 -11.00
N THR A 58 -2.05 -1.06 -11.40
CA THR A 58 -2.37 -0.63 -12.75
C THR A 58 -1.87 0.79 -13.02
N ALA A 59 -1.91 1.22 -14.28
CA ALA A 59 -1.63 2.61 -14.65
C ALA A 59 -2.52 3.62 -13.91
N THR A 60 -3.73 3.21 -13.52
CA THR A 60 -4.71 4.02 -12.79
C THR A 60 -4.64 3.82 -11.26
N TRP A 61 -3.55 3.23 -10.77
CA TRP A 61 -3.27 3.07 -9.34
C TRP A 61 -4.21 2.12 -8.61
N GLN A 62 -4.65 1.06 -9.26
CA GLN A 62 -5.36 -0.04 -8.62
C GLN A 62 -4.38 -1.14 -8.24
N LEU A 63 -4.40 -1.55 -6.98
CA LEU A 63 -3.52 -2.61 -6.48
C LEU A 63 -3.86 -3.96 -7.14
N GLN A 64 -2.85 -4.62 -7.69
CA GLN A 64 -2.98 -5.92 -8.35
C GLN A 64 -2.30 -7.05 -7.58
N GLN A 65 -1.16 -6.77 -6.95
CA GLN A 65 -0.32 -7.80 -6.37
C GLN A 65 0.54 -7.27 -5.25
N MET A 66 0.81 -8.12 -4.25
CA MET A 66 1.76 -7.87 -3.18
C MET A 66 2.62 -9.11 -2.97
N LEU A 67 3.91 -8.88 -2.80
CA LEU A 67 4.93 -9.87 -2.40
C LEU A 67 5.63 -9.35 -1.16
N LEU A 68 5.82 -10.18 -0.15
CA LEU A 68 6.57 -9.85 1.06
C LEU A 68 7.72 -10.83 1.24
N PHE A 69 8.90 -10.28 1.52
CA PHE A 69 10.15 -11.02 1.74
C PHE A 69 10.69 -10.65 3.12
N ARG A 70 11.20 -11.63 3.87
CA ARG A 70 11.84 -11.43 5.17
C ARG A 70 13.34 -11.68 5.11
N ASP A 71 13.74 -12.90 4.83
CA ASP A 71 15.13 -13.36 4.92
C ASP A 71 15.59 -14.25 3.76
N LEU A 72 14.69 -14.58 2.83
CA LEU A 72 14.97 -15.40 1.66
C LEU A 72 14.69 -14.63 0.36
N ASP A 73 15.25 -15.09 -0.74
CA ASP A 73 14.98 -14.54 -2.07
C ASP A 73 13.58 -14.90 -2.60
N GLU A 74 12.94 -15.88 -1.99
CA GLU A 74 11.55 -16.26 -2.29
C GLU A 74 10.58 -15.51 -1.37
N PRO A 75 9.42 -15.09 -1.88
CA PRO A 75 8.44 -14.39 -1.07
C PRO A 75 7.84 -15.30 0.00
N ASP A 76 7.78 -14.81 1.23
CA ASP A 76 7.08 -15.47 2.34
C ASP A 76 5.56 -15.34 2.23
N LEU A 77 5.10 -14.29 1.58
CA LEU A 77 3.68 -14.04 1.35
C LEU A 77 3.47 -13.48 -0.06
N TRP A 78 2.45 -13.98 -0.73
CA TRP A 78 2.02 -13.50 -2.03
C TRP A 78 0.50 -13.37 -2.05
N LEU A 79 0.01 -12.18 -2.38
CA LEU A 79 -1.41 -11.89 -2.53
C LEU A 79 -1.67 -11.22 -3.86
N ALA A 80 -2.77 -11.57 -4.49
CA ALA A 80 -3.26 -10.92 -5.70
C ALA A 80 -4.69 -10.39 -5.50
N ASN A 81 -4.99 -9.29 -6.19
CA ASN A 81 -6.30 -8.66 -6.22
C ASN A 81 -6.76 -8.55 -7.67
N ASP A 82 -8.00 -8.93 -7.96
CA ASP A 82 -8.58 -8.86 -9.30
C ASP A 82 -9.02 -7.44 -9.72
N GLY A 83 -8.80 -6.44 -8.86
CA GLY A 83 -9.26 -5.06 -9.08
C GLY A 83 -10.74 -4.83 -8.73
N ARG A 84 -11.45 -5.86 -8.30
CA ARG A 84 -12.88 -5.83 -7.92
C ARG A 84 -13.12 -6.25 -6.47
N GLY A 85 -12.06 -6.29 -5.67
CA GLY A 85 -12.12 -6.66 -4.26
C GLY A 85 -12.05 -8.17 -4.00
N LYS A 86 -11.69 -8.99 -4.98
CA LYS A 86 -11.39 -10.40 -4.78
C LYS A 86 -9.90 -10.60 -4.59
N TRP A 87 -9.54 -11.27 -3.51
CA TRP A 87 -8.16 -11.58 -3.16
C TRP A 87 -7.88 -13.06 -3.30
N GLY A 88 -6.68 -13.39 -3.73
CA GLY A 88 -6.23 -14.75 -3.92
C GLY A 88 -4.76 -14.95 -3.55
N GLU A 89 -4.40 -16.22 -3.37
CA GLU A 89 -3.03 -16.67 -3.11
C GLU A 89 -2.36 -17.17 -4.41
N VAL A 90 -1.06 -17.47 -4.32
CA VAL A 90 -0.24 -17.93 -5.45
C VAL A 90 -0.79 -19.18 -6.14
N ASN A 91 -1.46 -20.07 -5.39
CA ASN A 91 -2.09 -21.27 -5.92
C ASN A 91 -3.47 -21.04 -6.57
N GLY A 92 -3.91 -19.78 -6.66
CA GLY A 92 -5.21 -19.39 -7.18
C GLY A 92 -6.38 -19.53 -6.19
N ALA A 93 -6.13 -19.98 -4.95
CA ALA A 93 -7.18 -20.05 -3.93
C ALA A 93 -7.67 -18.67 -3.54
N GLN A 94 -8.99 -18.48 -3.52
CA GLN A 94 -9.58 -17.22 -3.08
C GLN A 94 -9.55 -17.09 -1.56
N VAL A 95 -9.12 -15.93 -1.07
CA VAL A 95 -9.19 -15.56 0.35
C VAL A 95 -10.46 -14.75 0.58
N ARG A 96 -11.55 -15.44 0.92
CA ARG A 96 -12.92 -14.85 0.99
C ARG A 96 -13.06 -13.80 2.08
N ASP A 97 -12.37 -13.96 3.21
CA ASP A 97 -12.45 -13.02 4.34
C ASP A 97 -11.90 -11.62 4.02
N LEU A 98 -11.16 -11.50 2.91
CA LEU A 98 -10.61 -10.24 2.42
C LEU A 98 -11.52 -9.57 1.37
N GLY A 99 -12.64 -10.17 1.05
CA GLY A 99 -13.55 -9.67 0.02
C GLY A 99 -14.00 -8.24 0.29
N GLY A 100 -14.00 -7.42 -0.77
CA GLY A 100 -14.37 -6.01 -0.72
C GLY A 100 -13.26 -5.05 -0.32
N CYS A 101 -12.10 -5.54 0.16
CA CYS A 101 -10.95 -4.68 0.42
C CYS A 101 -10.33 -4.20 -0.89
N THR A 102 -10.01 -2.92 -0.96
CA THR A 102 -9.38 -2.30 -2.14
C THR A 102 -7.93 -1.92 -1.91
N ASP A 103 -7.52 -1.78 -0.67
CA ASP A 103 -6.20 -1.32 -0.26
C ASP A 103 -5.50 -2.38 0.58
N LEU A 104 -4.21 -2.15 0.81
CA LEU A 104 -3.37 -3.01 1.63
C LEU A 104 -2.51 -2.14 2.54
N ASP A 105 -2.44 -2.53 3.81
CA ASP A 105 -1.58 -1.92 4.81
C ASP A 105 -0.58 -2.96 5.34
N VAL A 106 0.70 -2.71 5.10
CA VAL A 106 1.79 -3.48 5.73
C VAL A 106 2.13 -2.83 7.04
N ARG A 107 1.96 -3.52 8.15
CA ARG A 107 2.30 -2.97 9.47
C ARG A 107 3.76 -2.54 9.52
N GLY A 108 3.99 -1.32 9.98
CA GLY A 108 5.31 -0.69 10.02
C GLY A 108 5.70 0.06 8.75
N SER A 109 4.89 -0.01 7.69
CA SER A 109 5.10 0.78 6.48
C SER A 109 4.37 2.12 6.55
N SER A 110 5.09 3.19 6.25
CA SER A 110 4.48 4.51 6.06
C SER A 110 3.81 4.63 4.69
N PHE A 111 4.43 4.07 3.66
CA PHE A 111 3.93 4.16 2.28
C PHE A 111 2.60 3.46 2.10
N SER A 112 2.40 2.29 2.67
CA SER A 112 1.15 1.54 2.47
C SER A 112 -0.09 2.32 2.93
N ARG A 113 0.05 3.20 3.91
CA ARG A 113 -1.01 4.12 4.36
C ARG A 113 -1.22 5.32 3.45
N VAL A 114 -0.18 5.73 2.73
CA VAL A 114 -0.27 6.85 1.76
C VAL A 114 -1.17 6.51 0.57
N MET A 115 -1.34 5.24 0.26
CA MET A 115 -2.20 4.81 -0.86
C MET A 115 -3.63 5.36 -0.75
N GLY A 116 -4.22 5.33 0.44
CA GLY A 116 -5.55 5.87 0.67
C GLY A 116 -5.62 7.38 0.45
N ILE A 117 -4.58 8.11 0.83
CA ILE A 117 -4.48 9.57 0.62
C ILE A 117 -4.55 9.90 -0.88
N ARG A 118 -3.94 9.09 -1.74
CA ARG A 118 -3.93 9.32 -3.18
C ARG A 118 -5.28 9.06 -3.86
N LYS A 119 -6.12 8.26 -3.24
CA LYS A 119 -7.45 7.89 -3.78
C LYS A 119 -8.58 8.75 -3.26
N LEU A 120 -8.50 9.15 -1.98
CA LEU A 120 -9.58 9.80 -1.28
C LEU A 120 -9.57 11.31 -1.51
N ALA A 121 -10.61 11.83 -2.13
CA ALA A 121 -10.83 13.28 -2.26
C ALA A 121 -11.50 13.80 -0.98
N ILE A 122 -10.69 14.13 0.03
CA ILE A 122 -11.16 14.58 1.34
C ILE A 122 -10.79 16.05 1.56
N ASP A 123 -11.79 16.85 1.93
CA ASP A 123 -11.58 18.24 2.33
C ASP A 123 -10.91 18.34 3.70
N ILE A 124 -10.19 19.45 3.94
CA ILE A 124 -9.59 19.72 5.25
C ILE A 124 -10.70 19.78 6.30
N GLY A 125 -10.52 19.05 7.39
CA GLY A 125 -11.50 18.90 8.47
C GLY A 125 -12.47 17.73 8.29
N SER A 126 -12.41 17.00 7.17
CA SER A 126 -13.29 15.89 6.87
C SER A 126 -12.58 14.54 6.97
N SER A 127 -13.36 13.47 7.04
CA SER A 127 -12.89 12.08 7.12
C SER A 127 -13.54 11.20 6.08
N SER A 128 -12.84 10.15 5.68
CA SER A 128 -13.37 9.05 4.89
C SER A 128 -12.62 7.76 5.27
N PHE A 129 -13.06 6.62 4.76
CA PHE A 129 -12.43 5.34 5.08
C PHE A 129 -12.22 4.46 3.86
N VAL A 130 -11.32 3.49 4.00
CA VAL A 130 -11.14 2.38 3.06
C VAL A 130 -11.11 1.07 3.84
N ASP A 131 -11.69 0.03 3.27
CA ASP A 131 -11.50 -1.33 3.76
C ASP A 131 -10.18 -1.85 3.19
N SER A 132 -9.28 -2.24 4.06
CA SER A 132 -7.90 -2.60 3.74
C SER A 132 -7.57 -4.00 4.21
N VAL A 133 -6.72 -4.66 3.45
CA VAL A 133 -6.03 -5.87 3.89
C VAL A 133 -4.84 -5.45 4.74
N VAL A 134 -4.79 -5.91 5.99
CA VAL A 134 -3.67 -5.64 6.89
C VAL A 134 -2.77 -6.86 6.94
N VAL A 135 -1.51 -6.65 6.63
CA VAL A 135 -0.46 -7.68 6.67
C VAL A 135 0.45 -7.42 7.84
N ASP A 136 0.61 -8.42 8.69
CA ASP A 136 1.60 -8.42 9.77
C ASP A 136 2.87 -9.13 9.28
N PRO A 137 4.00 -8.40 9.11
CA PRO A 137 5.21 -9.00 8.56
C PRO A 137 5.90 -9.97 9.52
N GLU A 138 5.63 -9.92 10.82
CA GLU A 138 6.21 -10.85 11.78
C GLU A 138 5.52 -12.21 11.74
N THR A 139 4.20 -12.21 11.78
CA THR A 139 3.39 -13.43 11.83
C THR A 139 2.94 -13.94 10.47
N LEU A 140 3.05 -13.10 9.41
CA LEU A 140 2.43 -13.29 8.10
C LEU A 140 0.90 -13.36 8.16
N GLY A 141 0.33 -12.90 9.27
CA GLY A 141 -1.12 -12.80 9.42
C GLY A 141 -1.70 -11.79 8.47
N VAL A 142 -2.81 -12.16 7.84
CA VAL A 142 -3.53 -11.32 6.87
C VAL A 142 -4.96 -11.17 7.37
N THR A 143 -5.36 -9.94 7.64
CA THR A 143 -6.67 -9.63 8.21
C THR A 143 -7.31 -8.45 7.48
N ARG A 144 -8.62 -8.34 7.62
CA ARG A 144 -9.37 -7.19 7.12
C ARG A 144 -9.46 -6.11 8.20
N SER A 145 -9.27 -4.86 7.82
CA SER A 145 -9.46 -3.72 8.70
C SER A 145 -9.99 -2.51 7.93
N ARG A 146 -10.68 -1.64 8.64
CA ARG A 146 -11.12 -0.35 8.11
C ARG A 146 -10.16 0.73 8.58
N LEU A 147 -9.53 1.42 7.63
CA LEU A 147 -8.69 2.57 7.91
C LEU A 147 -9.49 3.85 7.67
N THR A 148 -9.53 4.70 8.69
CA THR A 148 -10.20 6.00 8.61
C THR A 148 -9.14 7.08 8.42
N TYR A 149 -9.29 7.84 7.36
CA TYR A 149 -8.42 8.96 7.00
C TYR A 149 -9.10 10.26 7.35
N THR A 150 -8.46 11.09 8.19
CA THR A 150 -8.93 12.44 8.52
C THR A 150 -7.90 13.43 8.02
N ARG A 151 -8.32 14.37 7.18
CA ARG A 151 -7.44 15.41 6.68
C ARG A 151 -7.45 16.61 7.65
N LEU A 152 -6.35 16.81 8.36
CA LEU A 152 -6.20 17.85 9.34
C LEU A 152 -5.63 19.15 8.77
N GLY A 153 -4.94 19.07 7.63
CA GLY A 153 -4.31 20.20 6.98
C GLY A 153 -3.87 19.88 5.56
N LYS A 154 -3.18 20.80 4.91
CA LYS A 154 -2.73 20.63 3.53
C LYS A 154 -1.86 19.37 3.34
N ARG A 155 -0.99 19.08 4.31
CA ARG A 155 -0.06 17.94 4.31
C ARG A 155 -0.12 17.13 5.61
N LEU A 156 -1.18 17.28 6.38
CA LEU A 156 -1.32 16.63 7.69
C LEU A 156 -2.57 15.75 7.69
N TRP A 157 -2.36 14.48 8.00
CA TRP A 157 -3.38 13.45 8.01
C TRP A 157 -3.31 12.65 9.31
N LYS A 158 -4.47 12.22 9.78
CA LYS A 158 -4.61 11.21 10.82
C LYS A 158 -5.18 9.94 10.17
N ILE A 159 -4.56 8.80 10.46
CA ILE A 159 -4.95 7.48 9.97
C ILE A 159 -5.02 6.52 11.15
#